data_c3a24a7d9b81b7306354b947210350e0
#
_entry.id   c3a24a7d9b81b7306354b947210350e0
#
_cell.length_a   1.000
_cell.length_b   1.000
_cell.length_c   1.000
_cell.angle_alpha   90.00
_cell.angle_beta   90.00
_cell.angle_gamma   90.00
#
_symmetry.space_group_name_H-M   'P 1'
#
loop_
_entity.id
_entity.type
_entity.pdbx_description
1 polymer ?
#
loop_
_entity_poly.entity_id
_entity_poly.type
_entity_poly.pdbx_seq_one_letter_code
_entity_poly.pdbx_strand_id
1 'polypeptide(L)'
;AYLYVASAKEHGVKLYRDMHRDATVMYDSAAYFAGEVIENQSVYGFESSLLDIYDVEKARGKEHIFIMAMDRSGSSEGQYSKISKMFIPYIDGATLYLKQGDKDEYIPTHDGWGEYQTTVAFYNTFDASDKRKTELIVDKVYKADGTLLGEYPGKIPYPFCRKYIDPKFEGDKTSTRPFLLRFSDVALIYAEAAGPTAKAYELVNFIRSRAGLGDMKPNLGKDEFRREILKERTFELAFEGDHVYDLRRWNRITIDVPEAAELSEDQVTFYP
;
A
#
# COMPACT_ATOMS: atom_id res chain seq x y z
N ALA A 1 -7.84 11.08 9.43
CA ALA A 1 -7.75 12.52 9.69
C ALA A 1 -6.98 12.83 10.98
N TYR A 2 -7.39 12.35 12.16
CA TYR A 2 -6.76 12.70 13.45
C TYR A 2 -5.26 12.37 13.50
N LEU A 3 -4.85 11.18 13.04
CA LEU A 3 -3.43 10.81 12.98
C LEU A 3 -2.64 11.78 12.10
N TYR A 4 -3.18 12.13 10.94
CA TYR A 4 -2.51 13.05 10.02
C TYR A 4 -2.23 14.39 10.69
N VAL A 5 -3.26 15.00 11.28
CA VAL A 5 -3.15 16.32 11.93
C VAL A 5 -2.24 16.28 13.14
N ALA A 6 -2.33 15.22 13.97
CA ALA A 6 -1.47 15.04 15.15
C ALA A 6 0.01 14.98 14.74
N SER A 7 0.33 14.12 13.80
CA SER A 7 1.68 13.93 13.27
C SER A 7 2.20 15.18 12.57
N ALA A 8 1.41 15.82 11.71
CA ALA A 8 1.80 17.03 11.02
C ALA A 8 2.12 18.19 11.98
N LYS A 9 1.35 18.31 13.07
CA LYS A 9 1.63 19.28 14.13
C LYS A 9 2.91 18.93 14.87
N GLU A 10 3.08 17.68 15.27
CA GLU A 10 4.25 17.20 16.02
C GLU A 10 5.55 17.42 15.23
N HIS A 11 5.52 17.19 13.93
CA HIS A 11 6.67 17.35 13.04
C HIS A 11 6.81 18.77 12.43
N GLY A 12 6.04 19.75 12.92
CA GLY A 12 6.19 21.16 12.60
C GLY A 12 5.78 21.52 11.16
N VAL A 13 4.93 20.73 10.50
CA VAL A 13 4.41 21.07 9.17
C VAL A 13 3.70 22.44 9.24
N LYS A 14 4.10 23.38 8.38
CA LYS A 14 3.74 24.79 8.44
C LYS A 14 2.24 25.05 8.62
N LEU A 15 1.39 24.34 7.89
CA LEU A 15 -0.06 24.51 7.96
C LEU A 15 -0.67 24.07 9.29
N TYR A 16 -0.01 23.16 10.03
CA TYR A 16 -0.55 22.50 11.22
C TYR A 16 0.13 22.92 12.52
N ARG A 17 1.33 23.48 12.50
CA ARG A 17 2.11 23.82 13.71
C ARG A 17 1.40 24.81 14.62
N ASP A 18 0.64 25.74 14.04
CA ASP A 18 -0.07 26.80 14.77
C ASP A 18 -1.51 26.42 15.18
N MET A 19 -1.93 25.18 14.94
CA MET A 19 -3.24 24.73 15.36
C MET A 19 -3.37 24.69 16.88
N HIS A 20 -4.48 25.19 17.42
CA HIS A 20 -4.73 25.28 18.87
C HIS A 20 -4.91 23.92 19.56
N ARG A 21 -5.30 22.86 18.83
CA ARG A 21 -5.48 21.53 19.39
C ARG A 21 -4.13 20.88 19.69
N ASP A 22 -4.03 20.25 20.86
CA ASP A 22 -2.86 19.47 21.27
C ASP A 22 -2.72 18.21 20.40
N ALA A 23 -1.49 17.93 19.95
CA ALA A 23 -1.18 16.74 19.17
C ALA A 23 -1.52 15.44 19.93
N THR A 24 -1.29 15.41 21.24
CA THR A 24 -1.58 14.25 22.10
C THR A 24 -3.07 13.92 22.07
N VAL A 25 -3.95 14.91 22.23
CA VAL A 25 -5.41 14.70 22.18
C VAL A 25 -5.85 14.15 20.82
N MET A 26 -5.19 14.57 19.75
CA MET A 26 -5.51 14.08 18.43
C MET A 26 -4.98 12.67 18.18
N TYR A 27 -3.80 12.31 18.73
CA TYR A 27 -3.34 10.92 18.74
C TYR A 27 -4.29 10.02 19.52
N ASP A 28 -4.73 10.44 20.71
CA ASP A 28 -5.70 9.69 21.53
C ASP A 28 -7.02 9.48 20.75
N SER A 29 -7.48 10.51 20.06
CA SER A 29 -8.66 10.41 19.20
C SER A 29 -8.45 9.42 18.03
N ALA A 30 -7.28 9.45 17.39
CA ALA A 30 -6.94 8.52 16.33
C ALA A 30 -6.91 7.07 16.83
N ALA A 31 -6.28 6.84 17.99
CA ALA A 31 -6.22 5.53 18.64
C ALA A 31 -7.62 5.03 19.05
N TYR A 32 -8.46 5.91 19.59
CA TYR A 32 -9.83 5.57 19.96
C TYR A 32 -10.67 5.11 18.76
N PHE A 33 -10.77 5.93 17.70
CA PHE A 33 -11.59 5.56 16.54
C PHE A 33 -11.03 4.37 15.74
N ALA A 34 -9.72 4.22 15.65
CA ALA A 34 -9.13 3.03 15.05
C ALA A 34 -9.38 1.78 15.92
N GLY A 35 -9.34 1.93 17.25
CA GLY A 35 -9.67 0.89 18.22
C GLY A 35 -11.08 0.35 18.05
N GLU A 36 -12.09 1.22 17.87
CA GLU A 36 -13.49 0.82 17.62
C GLU A 36 -13.62 -0.10 16.41
N VAL A 37 -12.84 0.14 15.35
CA VAL A 37 -12.83 -0.72 14.16
C VAL A 37 -12.13 -2.05 14.46
N ILE A 38 -10.99 -2.01 15.17
CA ILE A 38 -10.18 -3.18 15.51
C ILE A 38 -10.94 -4.16 16.42
N GLU A 39 -11.75 -3.64 17.33
CA GLU A 39 -12.56 -4.44 18.25
C GLU A 39 -13.76 -5.10 17.57
N ASN A 40 -14.21 -4.57 16.43
CA ASN A 40 -15.33 -5.12 15.67
C ASN A 40 -14.91 -6.31 14.78
N GLN A 41 -14.31 -7.34 15.37
CA GLN A 41 -13.77 -8.52 14.67
C GLN A 41 -14.82 -9.37 13.96
N SER A 42 -16.11 -9.16 14.25
CA SER A 42 -17.20 -9.85 13.53
C SER A 42 -17.32 -9.34 12.08
N VAL A 43 -16.90 -8.11 11.80
CA VAL A 43 -17.01 -7.45 10.50
C VAL A 43 -15.64 -7.29 9.84
N TYR A 44 -14.65 -6.81 10.59
CA TYR A 44 -13.34 -6.44 10.08
C TYR A 44 -12.22 -7.29 10.66
N GLY A 45 -11.14 -7.47 9.92
CA GLY A 45 -9.98 -8.22 10.36
C GLY A 45 -8.93 -8.34 9.27
N PHE A 46 -7.83 -8.99 9.58
CA PHE A 46 -6.80 -9.28 8.60
C PHE A 46 -7.18 -10.46 7.70
N GLU A 47 -6.83 -10.37 6.43
CA GLU A 47 -6.71 -11.53 5.56
C GLU A 47 -5.39 -12.26 5.84
N SER A 48 -5.42 -13.58 5.79
CA SER A 48 -4.23 -14.40 6.03
C SER A 48 -3.25 -14.44 4.85
N SER A 49 -3.77 -14.26 3.63
CA SER A 49 -3.00 -14.24 2.38
C SER A 49 -2.90 -12.83 1.83
N LEU A 50 -1.69 -12.42 1.44
CA LEU A 50 -1.46 -11.13 0.77
C LEU A 50 -2.23 -11.03 -0.55
N LEU A 51 -2.30 -12.10 -1.32
CA LEU A 51 -2.99 -12.10 -2.62
C LEU A 51 -4.51 -12.00 -2.47
N ASP A 52 -5.07 -12.57 -1.39
CA ASP A 52 -6.52 -12.55 -1.15
C ASP A 52 -7.07 -11.14 -0.89
N ILE A 53 -6.23 -10.23 -0.38
CA ILE A 53 -6.61 -8.82 -0.16
C ILE A 53 -7.02 -8.15 -1.47
N TYR A 54 -6.32 -8.48 -2.55
CA TYR A 54 -6.45 -7.81 -3.85
C TYR A 54 -7.19 -8.66 -4.89
N ASP A 55 -7.69 -9.82 -4.51
CA ASP A 55 -8.44 -10.71 -5.41
C ASP A 55 -9.79 -10.06 -5.75
N VAL A 56 -9.99 -9.75 -7.02
CA VAL A 56 -11.21 -9.10 -7.53
C VAL A 56 -12.46 -9.97 -7.34
N GLU A 57 -12.31 -11.28 -7.21
CA GLU A 57 -13.43 -12.20 -6.96
C GLU A 57 -13.81 -12.27 -5.47
N LYS A 58 -12.96 -11.74 -4.57
CA LYS A 58 -13.19 -11.69 -3.12
C LYS A 58 -13.67 -10.31 -2.64
N ALA A 59 -14.70 -9.77 -3.29
CA ALA A 59 -15.17 -8.38 -3.10
C ALA A 59 -15.63 -8.01 -1.67
N ARG A 60 -15.68 -8.95 -0.73
CA ARG A 60 -16.12 -8.75 0.66
C ARG A 60 -15.14 -9.36 1.66
N GLY A 61 -13.85 -9.18 1.41
CA GLY A 61 -12.82 -9.57 2.36
C GLY A 61 -12.91 -8.77 3.66
N LYS A 62 -12.42 -9.35 4.75
CA LYS A 62 -12.45 -8.72 6.09
C LYS A 62 -11.60 -7.43 6.16
N GLU A 63 -10.61 -7.30 5.28
CA GLU A 63 -9.82 -6.08 5.20
C GLU A 63 -10.52 -4.93 4.48
N HIS A 64 -11.59 -5.18 3.73
CA HIS A 64 -12.28 -4.18 2.93
C HIS A 64 -13.18 -3.30 3.80
N ILE A 65 -12.75 -2.07 4.11
CA ILE A 65 -13.55 -1.10 4.88
C ILE A 65 -14.19 -0.10 3.93
N PHE A 66 -13.38 0.57 3.11
CA PHE A 66 -13.86 1.53 2.12
C PHE A 66 -13.06 1.39 0.82
N ILE A 67 -13.75 0.99 -0.23
CA ILE A 67 -13.16 0.72 -1.55
C ILE A 67 -13.92 1.47 -2.64
N MET A 68 -13.24 1.76 -3.73
CA MET A 68 -13.91 2.20 -4.95
C MET A 68 -14.49 0.97 -5.67
N ALA A 69 -15.83 0.89 -5.70
CA ALA A 69 -16.51 -0.23 -6.36
C ALA A 69 -16.41 -0.07 -7.89
N MET A 70 -15.70 -1.01 -8.53
CA MET A 70 -15.49 -1.05 -9.97
C MET A 70 -15.93 -2.39 -10.53
N ASP A 71 -16.44 -2.38 -11.77
CA ASP A 71 -16.88 -3.58 -12.47
C ASP A 71 -16.46 -3.51 -13.95
N ARG A 72 -15.72 -4.52 -14.43
CA ARG A 72 -15.26 -4.62 -15.82
C ARG A 72 -16.39 -4.65 -16.84
N SER A 73 -17.59 -5.10 -16.47
CA SER A 73 -18.78 -5.08 -17.33
C SER A 73 -19.40 -3.69 -17.52
N GLY A 74 -18.89 -2.69 -16.80
CA GLY A 74 -19.39 -1.31 -16.89
C GLY A 74 -19.31 -0.75 -18.30
N SER A 75 -20.35 -0.01 -18.72
CA SER A 75 -20.46 0.56 -20.06
C SER A 75 -19.91 1.98 -20.18
N SER A 76 -19.72 2.68 -19.07
CA SER A 76 -19.27 4.07 -19.01
C SER A 76 -18.02 4.24 -18.16
N GLU A 77 -17.20 5.24 -18.48
CA GLU A 77 -16.04 5.63 -17.65
C GLU A 77 -16.46 5.86 -16.18
N GLY A 78 -15.61 5.42 -15.26
CA GLY A 78 -15.88 5.46 -13.82
C GLY A 78 -16.66 4.27 -13.27
N GLN A 79 -17.22 3.40 -14.10
CA GLN A 79 -17.82 2.14 -13.67
C GLN A 79 -16.82 0.99 -13.60
N TYR A 80 -15.72 1.06 -14.34
CA TYR A 80 -14.63 0.10 -14.35
C TYR A 80 -13.29 0.77 -14.05
N SER A 81 -12.31 -0.02 -13.66
CA SER A 81 -10.96 0.47 -13.37
C SER A 81 -10.02 0.22 -14.55
N LYS A 82 -9.11 1.17 -14.78
CA LYS A 82 -7.95 1.04 -15.67
C LYS A 82 -6.63 1.14 -14.92
N ILE A 83 -6.67 1.15 -13.59
CA ILE A 83 -5.49 1.40 -12.74
C ILE A 83 -4.39 0.37 -12.97
N SER A 84 -4.73 -0.89 -13.28
CA SER A 84 -3.75 -1.92 -13.59
C SER A 84 -2.85 -1.53 -14.77
N LYS A 85 -3.43 -0.95 -15.84
CA LYS A 85 -2.67 -0.47 -16.99
C LYS A 85 -1.69 0.65 -16.67
N MET A 86 -1.99 1.46 -15.66
CA MET A 86 -1.10 2.54 -15.23
C MET A 86 0.20 2.00 -14.64
N PHE A 87 0.15 0.85 -13.94
CA PHE A 87 1.32 0.24 -13.30
C PHE A 87 2.08 -0.74 -14.18
N ILE A 88 1.38 -1.47 -15.05
CA ILE A 88 2.00 -2.49 -15.91
C ILE A 88 2.75 -1.81 -17.05
N PRO A 89 4.01 -2.19 -17.33
CA PRO A 89 4.72 -1.66 -18.50
C PRO A 89 4.10 -2.14 -19.81
N TYR A 90 4.32 -1.40 -20.88
CA TYR A 90 3.98 -1.87 -22.22
C TYR A 90 4.95 -2.97 -22.65
N ILE A 91 4.42 -4.13 -23.04
CA ILE A 91 5.20 -5.30 -23.50
C ILE A 91 4.56 -5.85 -24.80
N ASP A 92 4.80 -5.17 -25.88
CA ASP A 92 4.43 -5.58 -27.27
C ASP A 92 2.95 -5.89 -27.50
N GLY A 93 2.02 -5.35 -26.69
CA GLY A 93 0.59 -5.63 -26.79
C GLY A 93 0.20 -7.06 -26.42
N ALA A 94 1.09 -7.78 -25.72
CA ALA A 94 0.88 -9.18 -25.38
C ALA A 94 -0.03 -9.36 -24.17
N THR A 95 -0.78 -10.47 -24.14
CA THR A 95 -1.34 -10.97 -22.88
C THR A 95 -0.19 -11.53 -22.03
N LEU A 96 -0.02 -10.98 -20.85
CA LEU A 96 1.00 -11.39 -19.90
C LEU A 96 0.40 -12.41 -18.93
N TYR A 97 1.24 -13.30 -18.41
CA TYR A 97 0.82 -14.26 -17.39
C TYR A 97 1.71 -14.09 -16.15
N LEU A 98 1.09 -14.10 -14.99
CA LEU A 98 1.75 -13.95 -13.70
C LEU A 98 1.67 -15.27 -12.93
N LYS A 99 2.79 -15.69 -12.37
CA LYS A 99 2.84 -16.91 -11.52
C LYS A 99 2.05 -16.68 -10.22
N GLN A 100 1.27 -17.69 -9.80
CA GLN A 100 0.48 -17.68 -8.56
C GLN A 100 1.26 -18.29 -7.40
N GLY A 101 1.99 -17.45 -6.65
CA GLY A 101 2.80 -17.91 -5.53
C GLY A 101 3.80 -19.00 -5.97
N ASP A 102 3.93 -20.06 -5.17
CA ASP A 102 4.81 -21.19 -5.45
C ASP A 102 4.19 -22.25 -6.39
N LYS A 103 2.95 -22.05 -6.82
CA LYS A 103 2.25 -22.99 -7.70
C LYS A 103 2.67 -22.79 -9.17
N ASP A 104 2.62 -23.85 -9.95
CA ASP A 104 2.75 -23.77 -11.41
C ASP A 104 1.43 -23.38 -12.08
N GLU A 105 0.79 -22.35 -11.52
CA GLU A 105 -0.43 -21.74 -12.02
C GLU A 105 -0.10 -20.33 -12.50
N TYR A 106 -0.64 -19.95 -13.65
CA TYR A 106 -0.39 -18.67 -14.29
C TYR A 106 -1.71 -17.97 -14.58
N ILE A 107 -1.88 -16.76 -14.07
CA ILE A 107 -3.07 -15.95 -14.33
C ILE A 107 -2.78 -14.89 -15.39
N PRO A 108 -3.72 -14.66 -16.34
CA PRO A 108 -3.54 -13.67 -17.37
C PRO A 108 -3.69 -12.24 -16.81
N THR A 109 -3.00 -11.31 -17.45
CA THR A 109 -3.26 -9.88 -17.39
C THR A 109 -2.94 -9.26 -18.75
N HIS A 110 -3.49 -8.07 -19.01
CA HIS A 110 -3.11 -7.29 -20.19
C HIS A 110 -1.72 -6.66 -20.01
N ASP A 111 -1.10 -6.20 -21.06
CA ASP A 111 0.01 -5.26 -20.98
C ASP A 111 -0.49 -3.88 -20.56
N GLY A 112 0.42 -2.96 -20.24
CA GLY A 112 0.05 -1.69 -19.64
C GLY A 112 0.50 -0.46 -20.44
N TRP A 113 0.38 0.70 -19.82
CA TRP A 113 0.83 1.99 -20.32
C TRP A 113 2.09 2.50 -19.61
N GLY A 114 2.41 1.95 -18.43
CA GLY A 114 3.63 2.28 -17.72
C GLY A 114 3.71 3.68 -17.15
N GLU A 115 2.59 4.26 -16.79
CA GLU A 115 2.51 5.63 -16.24
C GLU A 115 3.09 5.72 -14.83
N TYR A 116 2.85 4.69 -13.98
CA TYR A 116 3.31 4.61 -12.61
C TYR A 116 4.41 3.56 -12.47
N GLN A 117 5.65 4.01 -12.47
CA GLN A 117 6.81 3.12 -12.45
C GLN A 117 7.33 2.92 -11.03
N THR A 118 7.58 1.69 -10.66
CA THR A 118 8.30 1.37 -9.44
C THR A 118 9.76 1.77 -9.60
N THR A 119 10.27 2.64 -8.75
CA THR A 119 11.69 2.98 -8.78
C THR A 119 12.53 1.80 -8.33
N VAL A 120 13.69 1.62 -8.96
CA VAL A 120 14.65 0.56 -8.60
C VAL A 120 15.13 0.72 -7.15
N ALA A 121 15.31 1.96 -6.72
CA ALA A 121 15.66 2.28 -5.34
C ALA A 121 14.64 1.69 -4.36
N PHE A 122 13.34 1.95 -4.57
CA PHE A 122 12.28 1.42 -3.72
C PHE A 122 12.21 -0.11 -3.76
N TYR A 123 12.25 -0.72 -4.95
CA TYR A 123 12.26 -2.18 -5.09
C TYR A 123 13.40 -2.84 -4.31
N ASN A 124 14.57 -2.21 -4.26
CA ASN A 124 15.74 -2.71 -3.54
C ASN A 124 15.71 -2.46 -2.03
N THR A 125 14.76 -1.66 -1.51
CA THR A 125 14.61 -1.47 -0.05
C THR A 125 13.91 -2.63 0.64
N PHE A 126 13.16 -3.46 -0.10
CA PHE A 126 12.52 -4.64 0.48
C PHE A 126 13.54 -5.69 0.87
N ASP A 127 13.34 -6.31 2.03
CA ASP A 127 14.05 -7.53 2.41
C ASP A 127 13.80 -8.64 1.39
N ALA A 128 14.79 -9.47 1.13
CA ALA A 128 14.66 -10.56 0.17
C ALA A 128 13.61 -11.61 0.58
N SER A 129 13.35 -11.75 1.88
CA SER A 129 12.35 -12.65 2.45
C SER A 129 10.94 -12.03 2.52
N ASP A 130 10.80 -10.72 2.26
CA ASP A 130 9.51 -10.03 2.33
C ASP A 130 8.58 -10.50 1.19
N LYS A 131 7.52 -11.19 1.55
CA LYS A 131 6.53 -11.70 0.59
C LYS A 131 5.83 -10.58 -0.18
N ARG A 132 5.78 -9.36 0.34
CA ARG A 132 5.24 -8.22 -0.41
C ARG A 132 6.09 -7.90 -1.64
N LYS A 133 7.41 -8.16 -1.57
CA LYS A 133 8.29 -8.09 -2.72
C LYS A 133 8.02 -9.20 -3.72
N THR A 134 7.92 -10.44 -3.24
CA THR A 134 7.86 -11.63 -4.11
C THR A 134 6.45 -11.96 -4.61
N GLU A 135 5.40 -11.54 -3.89
CA GLU A 135 4.01 -11.82 -4.26
C GLU A 135 3.27 -10.61 -4.82
N LEU A 136 3.61 -9.36 -4.38
CA LEU A 136 2.88 -8.15 -4.76
C LEU A 136 3.65 -7.23 -5.73
N ILE A 137 4.91 -7.56 -6.05
CA ILE A 137 5.68 -6.86 -7.08
C ILE A 137 6.11 -7.90 -8.13
N VAL A 138 5.82 -7.61 -9.38
CA VAL A 138 6.10 -8.49 -10.52
C VAL A 138 7.41 -8.07 -11.14
N ASP A 139 8.36 -8.98 -11.20
CA ASP A 139 9.65 -8.82 -11.88
C ASP A 139 9.85 -9.83 -13.03
N LYS A 140 8.88 -10.76 -13.19
CA LYS A 140 8.86 -11.75 -14.27
C LYS A 140 7.46 -11.92 -14.83
N VAL A 141 7.37 -12.03 -16.15
CA VAL A 141 6.13 -12.35 -16.84
C VAL A 141 6.34 -13.55 -17.74
N TYR A 142 5.26 -14.29 -17.95
CA TYR A 142 5.26 -15.59 -18.63
C TYR A 142 4.28 -15.60 -19.80
N LYS A 143 4.35 -16.63 -20.62
CA LYS A 143 3.32 -17.04 -21.58
C LYS A 143 2.31 -17.94 -20.86
N ALA A 144 1.20 -18.27 -21.55
CA ALA A 144 0.16 -19.15 -21.02
C ALA A 144 0.66 -20.55 -20.64
N ASP A 145 1.70 -21.03 -21.30
CA ASP A 145 2.32 -22.35 -21.06
C ASP A 145 3.39 -22.33 -19.94
N GLY A 146 3.54 -21.19 -19.24
CA GLY A 146 4.55 -21.01 -18.18
C GLY A 146 5.95 -20.69 -18.70
N THR A 147 6.17 -20.58 -19.99
CA THR A 147 7.45 -20.16 -20.55
C THR A 147 7.71 -18.69 -20.21
N LEU A 148 8.93 -18.39 -19.71
CA LEU A 148 9.34 -17.02 -19.40
C LEU A 148 9.24 -16.13 -20.65
N LEU A 149 8.44 -15.07 -20.58
CA LEU A 149 8.31 -14.07 -21.63
C LEU A 149 9.31 -12.93 -21.45
N GLY A 150 9.56 -12.54 -20.22
CA GLY A 150 10.50 -11.48 -19.86
C GLY A 150 10.71 -11.35 -18.36
N GLU A 151 11.83 -10.74 -17.99
CA GLU A 151 12.19 -10.46 -16.61
C GLU A 151 12.85 -9.09 -16.47
N TYR A 152 12.90 -8.60 -15.23
CA TYR A 152 13.65 -7.40 -14.84
C TYR A 152 15.03 -7.82 -14.24
N PRO A 153 16.11 -7.13 -14.56
CA PRO A 153 16.23 -6.14 -15.64
C PRO A 153 16.32 -6.78 -17.02
N GLY A 154 15.57 -6.27 -17.98
CA GLY A 154 15.57 -6.79 -19.33
C GLY A 154 14.34 -6.40 -20.11
N LYS A 155 13.57 -7.37 -20.60
CA LYS A 155 12.33 -7.11 -21.36
C LYS A 155 11.29 -6.37 -20.50
N ILE A 156 11.30 -6.58 -19.17
CA ILE A 156 10.56 -5.76 -18.22
C ILE A 156 11.46 -4.57 -17.82
N PRO A 157 11.08 -3.33 -18.14
CA PRO A 157 11.93 -2.16 -17.89
C PRO A 157 12.00 -1.76 -16.41
N TYR A 158 10.98 -2.12 -15.59
CA TYR A 158 10.91 -1.92 -14.14
C TYR A 158 9.96 -2.94 -13.51
N PRO A 159 10.18 -3.35 -12.25
CA PRO A 159 9.20 -4.17 -11.53
C PRO A 159 7.88 -3.42 -11.36
N PHE A 160 6.74 -4.10 -11.40
CA PHE A 160 5.44 -3.43 -11.34
C PHE A 160 4.48 -4.02 -10.31
N CYS A 161 3.50 -3.21 -9.92
CA CYS A 161 2.52 -3.55 -8.89
C CYS A 161 1.56 -4.65 -9.34
N ARG A 162 1.37 -5.67 -8.48
CA ARG A 162 0.40 -6.76 -8.66
C ARG A 162 -0.95 -6.51 -7.99
N LYS A 163 -1.07 -5.52 -7.11
CA LYS A 163 -2.28 -5.27 -6.31
C LYS A 163 -3.55 -5.01 -7.16
N TYR A 164 -3.39 -4.66 -8.42
CA TYR A 164 -4.49 -4.28 -9.31
C TYR A 164 -4.64 -5.23 -10.51
N ILE A 165 -4.43 -6.53 -10.32
CA ILE A 165 -4.59 -7.52 -11.37
C ILE A 165 -6.01 -8.07 -11.37
N ASP A 166 -6.62 -8.12 -12.56
CA ASP A 166 -7.90 -8.77 -12.81
C ASP A 166 -7.70 -9.83 -13.92
N PRO A 167 -7.70 -11.12 -13.57
CA PRO A 167 -7.52 -12.17 -14.56
C PRO A 167 -8.64 -12.28 -15.60
N LYS A 168 -9.79 -11.66 -15.33
CA LYS A 168 -10.96 -11.66 -16.20
C LYS A 168 -11.18 -10.30 -16.89
N PHE A 169 -10.11 -9.53 -17.07
CA PHE A 169 -10.16 -8.22 -17.71
C PHE A 169 -10.86 -8.26 -19.09
N GLU A 170 -11.51 -7.17 -19.46
CA GLU A 170 -12.18 -7.00 -20.76
C GLU A 170 -11.58 -5.80 -21.51
N GLY A 171 -10.63 -6.05 -22.40
CA GLY A 171 -9.83 -5.00 -23.02
C GLY A 171 -9.02 -4.22 -21.96
N ASP A 172 -9.34 -2.95 -21.78
CA ASP A 172 -8.70 -2.11 -20.76
C ASP A 172 -9.44 -2.10 -19.40
N LYS A 173 -10.59 -2.76 -19.33
CA LYS A 173 -11.48 -2.71 -18.17
C LYS A 173 -11.17 -3.80 -17.18
N THR A 174 -11.13 -3.43 -15.91
CA THR A 174 -10.95 -4.34 -14.78
C THR A 174 -11.95 -4.07 -13.67
N SER A 175 -12.20 -5.08 -12.84
CA SER A 175 -12.95 -4.97 -11.59
C SER A 175 -12.04 -4.68 -10.38
N THR A 176 -10.82 -4.22 -10.61
CA THR A 176 -9.89 -3.88 -9.53
C THR A 176 -10.43 -2.72 -8.71
N ARG A 177 -10.32 -2.83 -7.39
CA ARG A 177 -10.95 -1.92 -6.44
C ARG A 177 -9.89 -1.21 -5.61
N PRO A 178 -9.49 0.01 -5.97
CA PRO A 178 -8.58 0.79 -5.15
C PRO A 178 -9.12 0.96 -3.73
N PHE A 179 -8.29 0.71 -2.73
CA PHE A 179 -8.62 0.94 -1.33
C PHE A 179 -8.56 2.44 -1.01
N LEU A 180 -9.59 2.94 -0.35
CA LEU A 180 -9.56 4.23 0.34
C LEU A 180 -9.28 4.03 1.83
N LEU A 181 -9.65 2.86 2.36
CA LEU A 181 -9.35 2.44 3.72
C LEU A 181 -9.46 0.92 3.83
N ARG A 182 -8.45 0.26 4.38
CA ARG A 182 -8.47 -1.16 4.69
C ARG A 182 -7.99 -1.44 6.11
N PHE A 183 -8.24 -2.64 6.61
CA PHE A 183 -7.99 -2.99 8.01
C PHE A 183 -6.52 -2.86 8.40
N SER A 184 -5.56 -3.24 7.53
CA SER A 184 -4.14 -3.05 7.81
C SER A 184 -3.76 -1.58 7.97
N ASP A 185 -4.36 -0.66 7.19
CA ASP A 185 -4.13 0.78 7.39
C ASP A 185 -4.67 1.23 8.76
N VAL A 186 -5.88 0.82 9.13
CA VAL A 186 -6.45 1.13 10.46
C VAL A 186 -5.60 0.57 11.58
N ALA A 187 -5.07 -0.66 11.44
CA ALA A 187 -4.18 -1.27 12.42
C ALA A 187 -2.88 -0.47 12.59
N LEU A 188 -2.29 0.00 11.50
CA LEU A 188 -1.09 0.84 11.53
C LEU A 188 -1.38 2.26 12.04
N ILE A 189 -2.55 2.83 11.75
CA ILE A 189 -3.03 4.08 12.36
C ILE A 189 -3.13 3.93 13.87
N TYR A 190 -3.75 2.86 14.36
CA TYR A 190 -3.85 2.56 15.78
C TYR A 190 -2.46 2.45 16.41
N ALA A 191 -1.58 1.65 15.82
CA ALA A 191 -0.26 1.39 16.37
C ALA A 191 0.57 2.68 16.50
N GLU A 192 0.58 3.52 15.46
CA GLU A 192 1.30 4.80 15.51
C GLU A 192 0.71 5.75 16.54
N ALA A 193 -0.62 5.82 16.63
CA ALA A 193 -1.32 6.72 17.54
C ALA A 193 -1.17 6.30 19.01
N ALA A 194 -1.42 5.04 19.32
CA ALA A 194 -1.34 4.48 20.67
C ALA A 194 0.11 4.36 21.19
N GLY A 195 1.10 4.31 20.26
CA GLY A 195 2.49 4.05 20.61
C GLY A 195 2.75 2.57 20.98
N PRO A 196 3.89 2.26 21.66
CA PRO A 196 4.38 0.89 21.84
C PRO A 196 3.59 0.10 22.89
N THR A 197 2.29 -0.06 22.70
CA THR A 197 1.41 -0.88 23.55
C THR A 197 1.45 -2.34 23.10
N ALA A 198 1.07 -3.27 24.00
CA ALA A 198 0.99 -4.69 23.67
C ALA A 198 0.06 -4.94 22.44
N LYS A 199 -1.08 -4.23 22.38
CA LYS A 199 -2.00 -4.34 21.24
C LYS A 199 -1.41 -3.81 19.94
N ALA A 200 -0.67 -2.72 20.00
CA ALA A 200 0.02 -2.16 18.83
C ALA A 200 1.06 -3.15 18.28
N TYR A 201 1.86 -3.76 19.15
CA TYR A 201 2.82 -4.81 18.74
C TYR A 201 2.12 -6.03 18.13
N GLU A 202 1.03 -6.50 18.73
CA GLU A 202 0.21 -7.61 18.19
C GLU A 202 -0.21 -7.35 16.74
N LEU A 203 -0.79 -6.18 16.48
CA LEU A 203 -1.28 -5.80 15.16
C LEU A 203 -0.16 -5.70 14.12
N VAL A 204 0.94 -5.05 14.47
CA VAL A 204 2.09 -4.87 13.57
C VAL A 204 2.79 -6.21 13.31
N ASN A 205 2.95 -7.04 14.34
CA ASN A 205 3.58 -8.34 14.20
C ASN A 205 2.73 -9.29 13.34
N PHE A 206 1.40 -9.16 13.34
CA PHE A 206 0.57 -9.89 12.39
C PHE A 206 0.90 -9.49 10.94
N ILE A 207 0.97 -8.18 10.63
CA ILE A 207 1.31 -7.68 9.29
C ILE A 207 2.69 -8.20 8.86
N ARG A 208 3.68 -8.13 9.74
CA ARG A 208 5.04 -8.59 9.49
C ARG A 208 5.12 -10.11 9.29
N SER A 209 4.45 -10.87 10.13
CA SER A 209 4.39 -12.33 10.03
C SER A 209 3.73 -12.78 8.72
N ARG A 210 2.63 -12.14 8.31
CA ARG A 210 2.01 -12.37 7.00
C ARG A 210 2.97 -12.07 5.84
N ALA A 211 3.79 -11.04 5.98
CA ALA A 211 4.84 -10.70 5.02
C ALA A 211 6.07 -11.64 5.11
N GLY A 212 6.07 -12.65 5.98
CA GLY A 212 7.19 -13.58 6.16
C GLY A 212 8.36 -12.99 6.95
N LEU A 213 8.15 -11.88 7.64
CA LEU A 213 9.15 -11.20 8.45
C LEU A 213 9.04 -11.57 9.94
N GLY A 214 10.13 -11.45 10.66
CA GLY A 214 10.15 -11.57 12.12
C GLY A 214 9.43 -10.41 12.81
N ASP A 215 9.11 -10.59 14.09
CA ASP A 215 8.48 -9.59 14.92
C ASP A 215 9.28 -8.28 14.97
N MET A 216 8.58 -7.18 15.18
CA MET A 216 9.20 -5.89 15.46
C MET A 216 10.00 -5.97 16.76
N LYS A 217 11.15 -5.31 16.79
CA LYS A 217 11.99 -5.22 18.00
C LYS A 217 11.14 -4.76 19.20
N PRO A 218 11.14 -5.51 20.31
CA PRO A 218 10.34 -5.15 21.47
C PRO A 218 10.94 -3.96 22.24
N ASN A 219 10.13 -3.35 23.10
CA ASN A 219 10.53 -2.30 24.05
C ASN A 219 11.14 -1.04 23.39
N LEU A 220 10.67 -0.69 22.20
CA LEU A 220 11.04 0.57 21.56
C LEU A 220 10.49 1.77 22.35
N GLY A 221 11.25 2.87 22.37
CA GLY A 221 10.72 4.16 22.79
C GLY A 221 9.63 4.65 21.80
N LYS A 222 8.76 5.55 22.26
CA LYS A 222 7.60 6.05 21.49
C LYS A 222 8.00 6.55 20.10
N ASP A 223 9.04 7.37 20.00
CA ASP A 223 9.47 7.97 18.73
C ASP A 223 10.13 6.94 17.81
N GLU A 224 10.91 6.00 18.37
CA GLU A 224 11.50 4.91 17.59
C GLU A 224 10.41 3.98 17.05
N PHE A 225 9.43 3.62 17.89
CA PHE A 225 8.29 2.81 17.51
C PHE A 225 7.50 3.45 16.38
N ARG A 226 7.15 4.74 16.47
CA ARG A 226 6.45 5.48 15.41
C ARG A 226 7.22 5.52 14.10
N ARG A 227 8.55 5.66 14.14
CA ARG A 227 9.39 5.57 12.93
C ARG A 227 9.34 4.19 12.29
N GLU A 228 9.35 3.12 13.11
CA GLU A 228 9.22 1.76 12.58
C GLU A 228 7.81 1.52 11.99
N ILE A 229 6.75 2.09 12.59
CA ILE A 229 5.40 2.06 12.00
C ILE A 229 5.37 2.79 10.66
N LEU A 230 5.99 3.96 10.53
CA LEU A 230 6.08 4.67 9.25
C LEU A 230 6.74 3.81 8.17
N LYS A 231 7.83 3.12 8.51
CA LYS A 231 8.49 2.18 7.58
C LYS A 231 7.56 1.02 7.22
N GLU A 232 6.88 0.42 8.18
CA GLU A 232 5.94 -0.68 7.92
C GLU A 232 4.79 -0.22 7.00
N ARG A 233 4.25 1.00 7.20
CA ARG A 233 3.27 1.62 6.31
C ARG A 233 3.79 1.77 4.89
N THR A 234 5.05 2.19 4.72
CA THR A 234 5.68 2.34 3.40
C THR A 234 5.65 1.05 2.59
N PHE A 235 5.90 -0.10 3.22
CA PHE A 235 5.90 -1.41 2.56
C PHE A 235 4.48 -1.99 2.42
N GLU A 236 3.68 -1.91 3.48
CA GLU A 236 2.35 -2.51 3.51
C GLU A 236 1.38 -1.81 2.56
N LEU A 237 1.41 -0.47 2.54
CA LEU A 237 0.52 0.36 1.73
C LEU A 237 1.15 0.83 0.41
N ALA A 238 2.28 0.21 0.00
CA ALA A 238 2.94 0.52 -1.27
C ALA A 238 1.94 0.44 -2.43
N PHE A 239 1.98 1.42 -3.33
CA PHE A 239 1.11 1.56 -4.50
C PHE A 239 -0.37 1.92 -4.21
N GLU A 240 -0.76 2.17 -2.96
CA GLU A 240 -2.13 2.52 -2.58
C GLU A 240 -2.37 4.04 -2.45
N GLY A 241 -1.30 4.84 -2.59
CA GLY A 241 -1.37 6.31 -2.57
C GLY A 241 -1.08 6.95 -1.22
N ASP A 242 -0.94 6.17 -0.15
CA ASP A 242 -0.77 6.68 1.22
C ASP A 242 0.60 7.33 1.48
N HIS A 243 1.65 6.87 0.81
CA HIS A 243 3.02 7.23 1.14
C HIS A 243 3.30 8.73 1.04
N VAL A 244 2.76 9.44 0.05
CA VAL A 244 2.94 10.89 -0.08
C VAL A 244 2.32 11.65 1.11
N TYR A 245 1.20 11.18 1.63
CA TYR A 245 0.56 11.77 2.81
C TYR A 245 1.34 11.46 4.09
N ASP A 246 1.91 10.29 4.20
CA ASP A 246 2.77 9.90 5.31
C ASP A 246 4.05 10.77 5.35
N LEU A 247 4.73 10.93 4.23
CA LEU A 247 5.92 11.79 4.12
C LEU A 247 5.60 13.25 4.48
N ARG A 248 4.43 13.74 4.08
CA ARG A 248 3.99 15.10 4.40
C ARG A 248 3.76 15.32 5.87
N ARG A 249 2.95 14.48 6.50
CA ARG A 249 2.66 14.63 7.93
C ARG A 249 3.89 14.42 8.81
N TRP A 250 4.90 13.73 8.31
CA TRP A 250 6.21 13.57 8.94
C TRP A 250 7.22 14.67 8.54
N ASN A 251 6.82 15.63 7.71
CA ASN A 251 7.68 16.69 7.16
C ASN A 251 8.94 16.15 6.49
N ARG A 252 8.80 15.10 5.69
CA ARG A 252 9.91 14.33 5.12
C ARG A 252 10.01 14.36 3.60
N ILE A 253 9.08 15.02 2.88
CA ILE A 253 9.10 15.01 1.40
C ILE A 253 10.45 15.50 0.87
N THR A 254 10.93 16.65 1.33
CA THR A 254 12.20 17.22 0.87
C THR A 254 13.44 16.45 1.34
N ILE A 255 13.27 15.48 2.24
CA ILE A 255 14.35 14.67 2.78
C ILE A 255 14.41 13.31 2.08
N ASP A 256 13.26 12.68 1.87
CA ASP A 256 13.16 11.30 1.40
C ASP A 256 12.88 11.18 -0.11
N VAL A 257 12.47 12.28 -0.77
CA VAL A 257 12.23 12.32 -2.22
C VAL A 257 13.31 13.18 -2.88
N PRO A 258 14.31 12.58 -3.56
CA PRO A 258 15.44 13.31 -4.13
C PRO A 258 15.02 14.45 -5.07
N GLU A 259 13.96 14.23 -5.86
CA GLU A 259 13.44 15.22 -6.81
C GLU A 259 12.78 16.42 -6.13
N ALA A 260 12.45 16.30 -4.85
CA ALA A 260 11.85 17.36 -4.04
C ALA A 260 12.85 18.06 -3.09
N ALA A 261 14.12 17.66 -3.09
CA ALA A 261 15.12 18.13 -2.11
C ALA A 261 15.33 19.65 -2.12
N GLU A 262 15.14 20.30 -3.27
CA GLU A 262 15.30 21.75 -3.43
C GLU A 262 13.98 22.53 -3.32
N LEU A 263 12.85 21.84 -3.12
CA LEU A 263 11.56 22.50 -3.01
C LEU A 263 11.41 23.20 -1.65
N SER A 264 10.77 24.34 -1.65
CA SER A 264 10.41 25.05 -0.40
C SER A 264 9.26 24.36 0.31
N GLU A 265 9.12 24.61 1.61
CA GLU A 265 7.99 24.10 2.41
C GLU A 265 6.63 24.43 1.79
N ASP A 266 6.46 25.62 1.21
CA ASP A 266 5.22 26.05 0.55
C ASP A 266 4.92 25.25 -0.72
N GLN A 267 5.94 24.81 -1.45
CA GLN A 267 5.78 24.02 -2.67
C GLN A 267 5.39 22.57 -2.39
N VAL A 268 5.75 22.03 -1.23
CA VAL A 268 5.39 20.65 -0.82
C VAL A 268 4.19 20.61 0.11
N THR A 269 3.68 21.75 0.57
CA THR A 269 2.48 21.85 1.38
C THR A 269 1.27 21.93 0.45
N PHE A 270 0.42 20.93 0.48
CA PHE A 270 -0.85 20.98 -0.22
C PHE A 270 -1.91 21.64 0.67
N TYR A 271 -2.71 22.44 0.11
CA TYR A 271 -3.93 22.90 0.73
C TYR A 271 -4.95 21.76 0.70
N PRO A 272 -5.69 21.55 1.80
CA PRO A 272 -6.74 20.54 1.84
C PRO A 272 -7.85 20.85 0.84
#